data_39e672311a33fa8c43860c6db849c807
#
_entry.id   39e672311a33fa8c43860c6db849c807
#
_cell.length_a   1.000
_cell.length_b   1.000
_cell.length_c   1.000
_cell.angle_alpha   90.00
_cell.angle_beta   90.00
_cell.angle_gamma   90.00
#
_symmetry.space_group_name_H-M   'P 1'
#
loop_
_entity.id
_entity.type
_entity.pdbx_description
1 polymer ?
#
loop_
_entity_poly.entity_id
_entity_poly.type
_entity_poly.pdbx_seq_one_letter_code
_entity_poly.pdbx_strand_id
1 'polypeptide(L)' 'MTDPGQADRDWLEGAAARLRELAGLLADPGLAPQELSALAEEAGALSAEIGERLPRALRSAPREG' A
#
# COMPACT_ATOMS: atom_id res chain seq x y z
N MET A 1 -17.67 0.65 -17.90
CA MET A 1 -16.51 -0.21 -18.08
C MET A 1 -15.35 0.26 -17.23
N THR A 2 -14.73 -0.66 -16.52
CA THR A 2 -13.65 -0.30 -15.60
C THR A 2 -12.32 -0.37 -16.33
N ASP A 3 -11.58 0.72 -16.28
CA ASP A 3 -10.23 0.78 -16.81
C ASP A 3 -9.30 -0.03 -15.91
N PRO A 4 -8.47 -0.95 -16.46
CA PRO A 4 -7.51 -1.69 -15.64
C PRO A 4 -6.58 -0.79 -14.83
N GLY A 5 -6.20 0.34 -15.38
CA GLY A 5 -5.37 1.30 -14.66
C GLY A 5 -6.10 1.93 -13.48
N GLN A 6 -7.43 2.08 -13.60
CA GLN A 6 -8.24 2.62 -12.53
C GLN A 6 -8.27 1.66 -11.32
N ALA A 7 -8.42 0.38 -11.59
CA ALA A 7 -8.42 -0.63 -10.54
C ALA A 7 -7.10 -0.65 -9.77
N ASP A 8 -5.98 -0.56 -10.48
CA ASP A 8 -4.66 -0.50 -9.86
C ASP A 8 -4.48 0.76 -9.03
N ARG A 9 -4.95 1.90 -9.53
CA ARG A 9 -4.89 3.16 -8.79
C ARG A 9 -5.73 3.12 -7.52
N ASP A 10 -6.94 2.58 -7.61
CA ASP A 10 -7.81 2.44 -6.45
C ASP A 10 -7.18 1.55 -5.39
N TRP A 11 -6.56 0.45 -5.82
CA TRP A 11 -5.86 -0.44 -4.92
C TRP A 11 -4.67 0.27 -4.26
N LEU A 12 -3.90 1.04 -5.03
CA LEU A 12 -2.76 1.79 -4.51
C LEU A 12 -3.19 2.84 -3.48
N GLU A 13 -4.29 3.52 -3.73
CA GLU A 13 -4.83 4.49 -2.78
C GLU A 13 -5.22 3.81 -1.46
N GLY A 14 -5.89 2.67 -1.55
CA GLY A 14 -6.25 1.89 -0.38
C GLY A 14 -5.03 1.38 0.37
N ALA A 15 -4.03 0.90 -0.36
CA ALA A 15 -2.79 0.42 0.24
C ALA A 15 -2.02 1.55 0.93
N ALA A 16 -1.97 2.72 0.31
CA ALA A 16 -1.32 3.89 0.91
C ALA A 16 -2.02 4.32 2.20
N ALA A 17 -3.34 4.31 2.21
CA ALA A 17 -4.12 4.64 3.40
C ALA A 17 -3.84 3.62 4.51
N ARG A 18 -3.80 2.34 4.16
CA ARG A 18 -3.49 1.28 5.13
C ARG A 18 -2.07 1.41 5.68
N LEU A 19 -1.10 1.75 4.84
CA LEU A 19 0.27 1.97 5.29
C LEU A 19 0.37 3.12 6.29
N ARG A 20 -0.39 4.20 6.06
CA ARG A 20 -0.42 5.32 7.01
C ARG A 20 -1.02 4.89 8.33
N GLU A 21 -2.08 4.10 8.28
CA GLU A 21 -2.71 3.55 9.48
C GLU A 21 -1.71 2.66 10.24
N LEU A 22 -1.02 1.78 9.53
CA LEU A 22 -0.01 0.92 10.12
C LEU A 22 1.13 1.72 10.74
N ALA A 23 1.57 2.78 10.06
CA ALA A 23 2.61 3.65 10.59
C ALA A 23 2.18 4.29 11.90
N GLY A 24 0.93 4.74 11.98
CA GLY A 24 0.39 5.29 13.21
C GLY A 24 0.33 4.28 14.33
N LEU A 25 -0.08 3.05 14.02
CA LEU A 25 -0.14 1.97 15.00
C LEU A 25 1.25 1.57 15.48
N LEU A 26 2.21 1.50 14.57
CA LEU A 26 3.60 1.15 14.90
C LEU A 26 4.28 2.20 15.77
N ALA A 27 3.79 3.43 15.73
CA ALA A 27 4.32 4.51 16.54
C ALA A 27 3.80 4.47 17.98
N ASP A 28 2.84 3.61 18.29
CA ASP A 28 2.29 3.49 19.63
C ASP A 28 3.28 2.82 20.56
N PRO A 29 3.73 3.50 21.64
CA PRO A 29 4.69 2.92 22.56
C PRO A 29 4.12 1.79 23.42
N GLY A 30 2.78 1.65 23.44
CA GLY A 30 2.11 0.60 24.20
C GLY A 30 1.91 -0.70 23.46
N LEU A 31 2.42 -0.82 22.23
CA LEU A 31 2.26 -2.04 21.44
C LEU A 31 3.04 -3.22 22.04
N ALA A 32 2.36 -4.36 22.13
CA ALA A 32 3.03 -5.60 22.49
C ALA A 32 3.98 -6.04 21.37
N PRO A 33 5.09 -6.73 21.69
CA PRO A 33 6.03 -7.19 20.66
C PRO A 33 5.38 -8.04 19.56
N GLN A 34 4.39 -8.86 19.91
CA GLN A 34 3.69 -9.70 18.95
C GLN A 34 2.87 -8.86 17.98
N GLU A 35 2.21 -7.82 18.48
CA GLU A 35 1.44 -6.90 17.64
C GLU A 35 2.35 -6.11 16.73
N LEU A 36 3.48 -5.66 17.27
CA LEU A 36 4.48 -4.92 16.49
C LEU A 36 4.97 -5.76 15.32
N SER A 37 5.29 -7.03 15.57
CA SER A 37 5.74 -7.97 14.56
C SER A 37 4.69 -8.18 13.48
N ALA A 38 3.45 -8.39 13.87
CA ALA A 38 2.36 -8.61 12.92
C ALA A 38 2.12 -7.39 12.04
N LEU A 39 2.13 -6.20 12.63
CA LEU A 39 1.95 -4.96 11.87
C LEU A 39 3.13 -4.71 10.92
N ALA A 40 4.35 -5.00 11.37
CA ALA A 40 5.53 -4.87 10.53
C ALA A 40 5.49 -5.82 9.34
N GLU A 41 5.02 -7.05 9.54
CA GLU A 41 4.85 -8.02 8.47
C GLU A 41 3.81 -7.55 7.45
N GLU A 42 2.71 -7.02 7.92
CA GLU A 42 1.69 -6.48 7.03
C GLU A 42 2.22 -5.31 6.21
N ALA A 43 2.93 -4.39 6.86
CA ALA A 43 3.53 -3.25 6.18
C ALA A 43 4.54 -3.70 5.12
N GLY A 44 5.35 -4.70 5.44
CA GLY A 44 6.30 -5.26 4.49
C GLY A 44 5.63 -5.90 3.29
N ALA A 45 4.56 -6.66 3.53
CA ALA A 45 3.80 -7.30 2.46
C ALA A 45 3.14 -6.27 1.55
N LEU A 46 2.54 -5.23 2.14
CA LEU A 46 1.94 -4.15 1.36
C LEU A 46 2.97 -3.40 0.53
N SER A 47 4.12 -3.13 1.12
CA SER A 47 5.21 -2.45 0.41
C SER A 47 5.69 -3.26 -0.79
N ALA A 48 5.81 -4.58 -0.63
CA ALA A 48 6.20 -5.47 -1.72
C ALA A 48 5.15 -5.46 -2.83
N GLU A 49 3.87 -5.52 -2.48
CA GLU A 49 2.80 -5.49 -3.48
C GLU A 49 2.74 -4.15 -4.21
N ILE A 50 2.93 -3.06 -3.50
CA ILE A 50 3.00 -1.74 -4.12
C ILE A 50 4.13 -1.71 -5.13
N GLY A 51 5.29 -2.24 -4.77
CA GLY A 51 6.44 -2.33 -5.66
C GLY A 51 6.16 -3.11 -6.93
N GLU A 52 5.31 -4.14 -6.85
CA GLU A 52 4.91 -4.93 -8.02
C GLU A 52 3.87 -4.22 -8.87
N ARG A 53 2.92 -3.54 -8.22
CA ARG A 53 1.79 -2.92 -8.94
C ARG A 53 2.09 -1.53 -9.46
N LEU A 54 3.01 -0.83 -8.82
CA LEU A 54 3.32 0.55 -9.18
C LEU A 54 3.77 0.70 -10.64
N PRO A 55 4.68 -0.13 -11.17
CA PRO A 55 5.07 -0.05 -12.58
C PRO A 55 3.89 -0.26 -13.53
N ARG A 56 2.96 -1.15 -13.18
CA ARG A 56 1.77 -1.39 -14.00
C ARG A 56 0.85 -0.18 -14.00
N ALA A 57 0.64 0.41 -12.83
CA ALA A 57 -0.20 1.59 -12.70
C ALA A 57 0.38 2.77 -13.49
N LEU A 58 1.69 2.94 -13.44
CA LEU A 58 2.36 4.00 -14.17
C LEU A 58 2.28 3.79 -15.69
N ARG A 59 2.36 2.54 -16.13
CA ARG A 59 2.23 2.23 -17.56
C ARG A 59 0.82 2.47 -18.07
N SER A 60 -0.17 2.28 -17.21
CA SER A 60 -1.57 2.48 -17.56
C SER A 60 -1.98 3.96 -17.50
N ALA A 61 -1.19 4.79 -16.87
CA ALA A 61 -1.50 6.21 -16.73
C ALA A 61 -1.46 6.89 -18.10
N PRO A 62 -2.42 7.77 -18.39
CA PRO A 62 -2.39 8.51 -19.65
C PRO A 62 -1.14 9.37 -19.72
N ARG A 63 -0.46 9.28 -20.84
CA ARG A 63 0.73 10.09 -21.07
C ARG A 63 0.36 11.29 -21.89
N GLU A 64 0.71 12.42 -21.41
CA GLU A 64 0.54 13.63 -22.16
C GLU A 64 1.75 13.87 -23.07
N GLY A 65 1.46 14.07 -24.28
CA GLY A 65 2.40 14.45 -25.31
C GLY A 65 3.30 13.43 -25.77
#